data_142bd96011a9604d1024587b993e252d
#
_entry.id   142bd96011a9604d1024587b993e252d
#
_cell.length_a   1.000
_cell.length_b   1.000
_cell.length_c   1.000
_cell.angle_alpha   90.00
_cell.angle_beta   90.00
_cell.angle_gamma   90.00
#
_symmetry.space_group_name_H-M   'P 1'
#
loop_
_entity.id
_entity.type
_entity.pdbx_description
1 polymer ?
#
loop_
_entity_poly.entity_id
_entity_poly.type
_entity_poly.pdbx_seq_one_letter_code
_entity_poly.pdbx_strand_id
1 'polypeptide(L)'
;MAQTSADNLKTTALHSRHCALGARMVDFSGWEMPVEYSGLAKEHLAVRSAAGLFDVSHMGEIEVAGDDALAAIQHVCTNDAAQLDIGEAQYSALTTERGTVVDDVLVYKLAEGHYMLVVNASNLGKDWNWIEGHAQAFE
;
A
#
# COMPACT_ATOMS: atom_id res chain seq x y z
N MET A 1 -23.20 -5.66 -11.96
CA MET A 1 -21.79 -5.27 -12.14
C MET A 1 -21.82 -3.98 -12.94
N ALA A 2 -21.52 -2.84 -12.28
CA ALA A 2 -21.47 -1.56 -12.97
C ALA A 2 -20.21 -1.53 -13.84
N GLN A 3 -20.38 -1.36 -15.16
CA GLN A 3 -19.29 -1.02 -16.06
C GLN A 3 -18.81 0.39 -15.69
N THR A 4 -17.68 0.49 -15.00
CA THR A 4 -16.96 1.75 -14.87
C THR A 4 -16.50 2.12 -16.28
N SER A 5 -16.96 3.26 -16.79
CA SER A 5 -16.55 3.75 -18.09
C SER A 5 -15.04 4.01 -18.07
N ALA A 6 -14.32 3.57 -19.11
CA ALA A 6 -12.88 3.73 -19.27
C ALA A 6 -12.38 5.20 -19.21
N ASP A 7 -13.30 6.16 -19.18
CA ASP A 7 -13.01 7.59 -19.31
C ASP A 7 -12.59 8.29 -18.00
N ASN A 8 -12.39 7.58 -16.88
CA ASN A 8 -12.10 8.23 -15.59
C ASN A 8 -11.15 7.45 -14.67
N LEU A 9 -10.27 6.62 -15.24
CA LEU A 9 -9.24 5.93 -14.45
C LEU A 9 -8.12 6.90 -14.07
N LYS A 10 -7.63 6.77 -12.84
CA LYS A 10 -6.41 7.46 -12.40
C LYS A 10 -5.19 6.88 -13.10
N THR A 11 -4.16 7.68 -13.29
CA THR A 11 -2.90 7.24 -13.90
C THR A 11 -1.73 7.56 -12.97
N THR A 12 -0.71 6.70 -12.97
CA THR A 12 0.53 6.96 -12.24
C THR A 12 1.44 7.91 -13.04
N ALA A 13 2.47 8.44 -12.39
CA ALA A 13 3.50 9.25 -13.06
C ALA A 13 4.25 8.46 -14.16
N LEU A 14 4.23 7.12 -14.11
CA LEU A 14 4.91 6.24 -15.07
C LEU A 14 3.98 5.75 -16.19
N HIS A 15 2.70 6.10 -16.19
CA HIS A 15 1.70 5.62 -17.14
C HIS A 15 2.15 5.71 -18.61
N SER A 16 2.68 6.87 -19.03
CA SER A 16 3.16 7.04 -20.41
C SER A 16 4.33 6.11 -20.75
N ARG A 17 5.15 5.75 -19.77
CA ARG A 17 6.25 4.79 -19.93
C ARG A 17 5.73 3.36 -20.10
N HIS A 18 4.71 2.98 -19.34
CA HIS A 18 4.05 1.68 -19.48
C HIS A 18 3.48 1.52 -20.90
N CYS A 19 2.73 2.52 -21.37
CA CYS A 19 2.19 2.53 -22.74
C CYS A 19 3.30 2.45 -23.81
N ALA A 20 4.36 3.24 -23.66
CA ALA A 20 5.48 3.26 -24.60
C ALA A 20 6.26 1.92 -24.66
N LEU A 21 6.27 1.16 -23.57
CA LEU A 21 6.85 -0.18 -23.49
C LEU A 21 5.89 -1.29 -23.99
N GLY A 22 4.71 -0.92 -24.47
CA GLY A 22 3.74 -1.87 -25.00
C GLY A 22 3.02 -2.69 -23.92
N ALA A 23 2.90 -2.15 -22.71
CA ALA A 23 2.18 -2.82 -21.63
C ALA A 23 0.70 -3.02 -21.96
N ARG A 24 0.15 -4.15 -21.56
CA ARG A 24 -1.30 -4.36 -21.54
C ARG A 24 -1.87 -3.67 -20.31
N MET A 25 -2.54 -2.53 -20.54
CA MET A 25 -3.14 -1.72 -19.48
C MET A 25 -4.51 -2.27 -19.10
N VAL A 26 -4.85 -2.23 -17.81
CA VAL A 26 -6.15 -2.67 -17.27
C VAL A 26 -6.63 -1.73 -16.16
N ASP A 27 -7.93 -1.73 -15.90
CA ASP A 27 -8.50 -1.15 -14.67
C ASP A 27 -8.08 -2.01 -13.48
N PHE A 28 -7.29 -1.42 -12.61
CA PHE A 28 -6.88 -2.00 -11.34
C PHE A 28 -7.33 -1.08 -10.20
N SER A 29 -8.50 -1.35 -9.64
CA SER A 29 -9.08 -0.58 -8.53
C SER A 29 -9.20 0.93 -8.81
N GLY A 30 -9.62 1.29 -10.03
CA GLY A 30 -9.81 2.67 -10.46
C GLY A 30 -8.53 3.34 -10.97
N TRP A 31 -7.44 2.59 -11.12
CA TRP A 31 -6.21 3.03 -11.75
C TRP A 31 -5.97 2.28 -13.06
N GLU A 32 -5.48 2.97 -14.08
CA GLU A 32 -5.00 2.32 -15.32
C GLU A 32 -3.58 1.83 -15.12
N MET A 33 -3.43 0.51 -14.89
CA MET A 33 -2.16 -0.12 -14.51
C MET A 33 -1.71 -1.18 -15.51
N PRO A 34 -0.40 -1.36 -15.69
CA PRO A 34 0.15 -2.42 -16.55
C PRO A 34 0.00 -3.78 -15.86
N VAL A 35 -0.62 -4.75 -16.55
CA VAL A 35 -0.72 -6.12 -16.03
C VAL A 35 0.37 -7.03 -16.57
N GLU A 36 0.90 -6.74 -17.74
CA GLU A 36 2.03 -7.46 -18.36
C GLU A 36 2.62 -6.67 -19.53
N TYR A 37 3.85 -7.02 -19.90
CA TYR A 37 4.56 -6.48 -21.08
C TYR A 37 4.91 -7.58 -22.07
N SER A 38 5.58 -8.64 -21.62
CA SER A 38 6.08 -9.74 -22.46
C SER A 38 5.42 -11.09 -22.16
N GLY A 39 4.43 -11.10 -21.29
CA GLY A 39 3.63 -12.24 -20.86
C GLY A 39 3.83 -12.62 -19.40
N LEU A 40 2.72 -12.88 -18.70
CA LEU A 40 2.67 -13.12 -17.25
C LEU A 40 3.66 -14.21 -16.78
N ALA A 41 3.68 -15.37 -17.45
CA ALA A 41 4.55 -16.48 -17.04
C ALA A 41 6.04 -16.13 -17.17
N LYS A 42 6.41 -15.43 -18.25
CA LYS A 42 7.81 -15.02 -18.49
C LYS A 42 8.26 -13.98 -17.47
N GLU A 43 7.42 -13.00 -17.16
CA GLU A 43 7.70 -11.95 -16.18
C GLU A 43 7.76 -12.51 -14.77
N HIS A 44 6.84 -13.41 -14.40
CA HIS A 44 6.88 -14.12 -13.13
C HIS A 44 8.20 -14.90 -12.96
N LEU A 45 8.64 -15.65 -13.98
CA LEU A 45 9.91 -16.37 -13.94
C LEU A 45 11.11 -15.43 -13.83
N ALA A 46 11.08 -14.25 -14.48
CA ALA A 46 12.14 -13.26 -14.35
C ALA A 46 12.29 -12.75 -12.92
N VAL A 47 11.19 -12.46 -12.24
CA VAL A 47 11.18 -12.07 -10.81
C VAL A 47 11.78 -13.19 -9.94
N ARG A 48 11.42 -14.45 -10.23
CA ARG A 48 11.87 -15.61 -9.42
C ARG A 48 13.33 -15.99 -9.65
N SER A 49 13.90 -15.69 -10.82
CA SER A 49 15.24 -16.14 -11.22
C SER A 49 16.27 -15.00 -11.34
N ALA A 50 15.83 -13.76 -11.37
CA ALA A 50 16.69 -12.60 -11.54
C ALA A 50 16.16 -11.41 -10.76
N ALA A 51 15.44 -10.48 -11.43
CA ALA A 51 14.87 -9.30 -10.81
C ALA A 51 13.57 -8.86 -11.50
N GLY A 52 12.71 -8.15 -10.76
CA GLY A 52 11.54 -7.45 -11.26
C GLY A 52 11.48 -6.02 -10.75
N LEU A 53 10.92 -5.13 -11.58
CA LEU A 53 10.64 -3.75 -11.23
C LEU A 53 9.13 -3.53 -11.33
N PHE A 54 8.54 -2.94 -10.28
CA PHE A 54 7.09 -2.74 -10.18
C PHE A 54 6.78 -1.27 -9.93
N ASP A 55 5.78 -0.74 -10.66
CA ASP A 55 5.18 0.54 -10.33
C ASP A 55 4.16 0.33 -9.19
N VAL A 56 4.45 0.90 -8.03
CA VAL A 56 3.59 0.87 -6.85
C VAL A 56 3.03 2.25 -6.50
N SER A 57 3.16 3.22 -7.41
CA SER A 57 2.76 4.62 -7.16
C SER A 57 1.25 4.82 -6.95
N HIS A 58 0.43 3.80 -7.19
CA HIS A 58 -1.00 3.80 -6.92
C HIS A 58 -1.33 3.49 -5.45
N MET A 59 -0.39 2.93 -4.69
CA MET A 59 -0.57 2.62 -3.27
C MET A 59 -0.73 3.90 -2.45
N GLY A 60 -1.41 3.80 -1.31
CA GLY A 60 -1.51 4.88 -0.35
C GLY A 60 -0.35 4.87 0.64
N GLU A 61 0.10 6.05 1.04
CA GLU A 61 1.11 6.24 2.08
C GLU A 61 0.50 7.11 3.17
N ILE A 62 0.58 6.63 4.43
CA ILE A 62 0.07 7.32 5.61
C ILE A 62 1.21 7.45 6.60
N GLU A 63 1.62 8.68 6.89
CA GLU A 63 2.65 8.94 7.89
C GLU A 63 2.03 9.15 9.27
N VAL A 64 2.67 8.58 10.30
CA VAL A 64 2.33 8.74 11.72
C VAL A 64 3.61 9.18 12.43
N ALA A 65 3.60 10.40 12.98
CA ALA A 65 4.77 10.99 13.61
C ALA A 65 4.39 11.71 14.92
N GLY A 66 5.27 11.65 15.90
CA GLY A 66 5.10 12.26 17.22
C GLY A 66 5.59 11.34 18.34
N ASP A 67 5.53 11.81 19.55
CA ASP A 67 6.01 11.08 20.73
C ASP A 67 5.24 9.77 20.95
N ASP A 68 3.95 9.77 20.62
CA ASP A 68 3.07 8.61 20.74
C ASP A 68 2.90 7.79 19.44
N ALA A 69 3.68 8.08 18.39
CA ALA A 69 3.55 7.41 17.09
C ALA A 69 3.65 5.87 17.20
N LEU A 70 4.61 5.34 17.97
CA LEU A 70 4.70 3.90 18.21
C LEU A 70 3.45 3.35 18.89
N ALA A 71 2.94 4.04 19.90
CA ALA A 71 1.75 3.59 20.63
C ALA A 71 0.51 3.58 19.72
N ALA A 72 0.36 4.58 18.84
CA ALA A 72 -0.71 4.64 17.86
C ALA A 72 -0.61 3.48 16.85
N ILE A 73 0.60 3.21 16.30
CA ILE A 73 0.82 2.08 15.39
C ILE A 73 0.52 0.73 16.07
N GLN A 74 1.00 0.53 17.31
CA GLN A 74 0.74 -0.69 18.10
C GLN A 74 -0.76 -0.88 18.40
N HIS A 75 -1.51 0.21 18.49
CA HIS A 75 -2.94 0.15 18.75
C HIS A 75 -3.74 -0.31 17.51
N VAL A 76 -3.32 0.08 16.31
CA VAL A 76 -4.07 -0.22 15.08
C VAL A 76 -3.56 -1.45 14.31
N CYS A 77 -2.32 -1.86 14.55
CA CYS A 77 -1.65 -2.95 13.84
C CYS A 77 -1.52 -4.21 14.71
N THR A 78 -1.53 -5.38 14.06
CA THR A 78 -1.44 -6.68 14.76
C THR A 78 -0.03 -7.10 15.09
N ASN A 79 0.99 -6.68 14.31
CA ASN A 79 2.39 -7.01 14.55
C ASN A 79 3.07 -5.95 15.41
N ASP A 80 4.10 -6.38 16.16
CA ASP A 80 4.86 -5.54 17.08
C ASP A 80 5.84 -4.63 16.33
N ALA A 81 5.42 -3.38 16.06
CA ALA A 81 6.24 -2.39 15.40
C ALA A 81 7.46 -1.91 16.23
N ALA A 82 7.49 -2.21 17.55
CA ALA A 82 8.65 -1.93 18.39
C ALA A 82 9.88 -2.79 18.02
N GLN A 83 9.69 -3.91 17.32
CA GLN A 83 10.77 -4.76 16.84
C GLN A 83 11.49 -4.21 15.60
N LEU A 84 10.97 -3.15 14.97
CA LEU A 84 11.59 -2.56 13.79
C LEU A 84 12.78 -1.69 14.16
N ASP A 85 13.89 -1.91 13.49
CA ASP A 85 14.99 -0.94 13.43
C ASP A 85 14.68 0.14 12.36
N ILE A 86 15.35 1.30 12.48
CA ILE A 86 15.18 2.39 11.50
C ILE A 86 15.56 1.90 10.09
N GLY A 87 14.67 2.10 9.12
CA GLY A 87 14.82 1.64 7.74
C GLY A 87 14.23 0.26 7.49
N GLU A 88 13.75 -0.43 8.52
CA GLU A 88 13.06 -1.71 8.35
C GLU A 88 11.56 -1.55 8.13
N ALA A 89 10.96 -2.62 7.63
CA ALA A 89 9.53 -2.74 7.42
C ALA A 89 9.01 -4.11 7.84
N GLN A 90 7.76 -4.15 8.27
CA GLN A 90 7.05 -5.40 8.56
C GLN A 90 5.67 -5.42 7.91
N TYR A 91 5.25 -6.62 7.53
CA TYR A 91 3.88 -6.88 7.11
C TYR A 91 2.98 -6.95 8.35
N SER A 92 1.83 -6.29 8.31
CA SER A 92 0.87 -6.26 9.41
C SER A 92 -0.56 -6.24 8.88
N ALA A 93 -1.52 -6.23 9.79
CA ALA A 93 -2.93 -6.06 9.44
C ALA A 93 -3.58 -5.05 10.40
N LEU A 94 -4.51 -4.28 9.86
CA LEU A 94 -5.47 -3.49 10.62
C LEU A 94 -6.65 -4.40 10.98
N THR A 95 -7.06 -4.42 12.24
CA THR A 95 -8.14 -5.30 12.69
C THR A 95 -9.18 -4.56 13.52
N THR A 96 -10.43 -5.00 13.41
CA THR A 96 -11.49 -4.54 14.30
C THR A 96 -11.36 -5.19 15.67
N GLU A 97 -12.05 -4.63 16.68
CA GLU A 97 -12.16 -5.20 18.03
C GLU A 97 -12.70 -6.65 18.05
N ARG A 98 -13.42 -7.05 16.99
CA ARG A 98 -13.93 -8.41 16.81
C ARG A 98 -12.92 -9.37 16.21
N GLY A 99 -11.70 -8.90 15.89
CA GLY A 99 -10.66 -9.69 15.25
C GLY A 99 -10.86 -9.92 13.75
N THR A 100 -11.76 -9.16 13.10
CA THR A 100 -11.88 -9.20 11.63
C THR A 100 -10.90 -8.24 11.00
N VAL A 101 -10.35 -8.61 9.84
CA VAL A 101 -9.38 -7.78 9.11
C VAL A 101 -10.08 -6.59 8.47
N VAL A 102 -9.55 -5.40 8.70
CA VAL A 102 -9.90 -4.15 7.99
C VAL A 102 -9.13 -4.11 6.68
N ASP A 103 -7.79 -4.21 6.76
CA ASP A 103 -6.88 -4.34 5.61
C ASP A 103 -5.53 -4.92 6.05
N ASP A 104 -4.72 -5.33 5.06
CA ASP A 104 -3.31 -5.65 5.25
C ASP A 104 -2.43 -4.46 4.85
N VAL A 105 -1.35 -4.25 5.60
CA VAL A 105 -0.49 -3.08 5.46
C VAL A 105 0.99 -3.42 5.62
N LEU A 106 1.85 -2.58 5.07
CA LEU A 106 3.27 -2.57 5.42
C LEU A 106 3.53 -1.39 6.37
N VAL A 107 4.21 -1.65 7.47
CA VAL A 107 4.64 -0.63 8.43
C VAL A 107 6.14 -0.44 8.31
N TYR A 108 6.57 0.77 7.97
CA TYR A 108 7.98 1.18 7.90
C TYR A 108 8.33 2.03 9.11
N LYS A 109 9.50 1.82 9.72
CA LYS A 109 10.08 2.75 10.69
C LYS A 109 11.06 3.66 9.98
N LEU A 110 10.69 4.93 9.76
CA LEU A 110 11.51 5.92 9.06
C LEU A 110 12.54 6.58 9.97
N ALA A 111 12.14 6.84 11.24
CA ALA A 111 12.97 7.38 12.30
C ALA A 111 12.36 7.04 13.67
N GLU A 112 13.02 7.41 14.77
CA GLU A 112 12.39 7.34 16.08
C GLU A 112 11.15 8.25 16.11
N GLY A 113 10.02 7.70 16.56
CA GLY A 113 8.73 8.39 16.57
C GLY A 113 8.18 8.75 15.18
N HIS A 114 8.66 8.10 14.10
CA HIS A 114 8.18 8.36 12.74
C HIS A 114 8.03 7.07 11.95
N TYR A 115 6.78 6.75 11.59
CA TYR A 115 6.38 5.55 10.87
C TYR A 115 5.62 5.92 9.59
N MET A 116 5.66 5.03 8.61
CA MET A 116 4.85 5.13 7.40
C MET A 116 4.13 3.80 7.18
N LEU A 117 2.82 3.88 6.96
CA LEU A 117 2.03 2.73 6.53
C LEU A 117 1.81 2.82 5.02
N VAL A 118 2.12 1.73 4.31
CA VAL A 118 1.75 1.58 2.90
C VAL A 118 0.49 0.73 2.85
N VAL A 119 -0.58 1.31 2.30
CA VAL A 119 -1.93 0.74 2.29
C VAL A 119 -2.42 0.49 0.86
N ASN A 120 -3.39 -0.41 0.72
CA ASN A 120 -3.94 -0.80 -0.57
C ASN A 120 -4.67 0.37 -1.26
N ALA A 121 -4.42 0.58 -2.55
CA ALA A 121 -4.98 1.68 -3.33
C ALA A 121 -6.51 1.76 -3.27
N SER A 122 -7.19 0.60 -3.31
CA SER A 122 -8.66 0.51 -3.25
C SER A 122 -9.23 0.85 -1.87
N ASN A 123 -8.41 0.78 -0.83
CA ASN A 123 -8.82 0.89 0.56
C ASN A 123 -8.33 2.17 1.24
N LEU A 124 -7.54 3.02 0.55
CA LEU A 124 -6.91 4.20 1.13
C LEU A 124 -7.86 5.05 1.99
N GLY A 125 -9.04 5.37 1.49
CA GLY A 125 -10.00 6.20 2.26
C GLY A 125 -10.56 5.46 3.48
N LYS A 126 -10.79 4.15 3.40
CA LYS A 126 -11.24 3.31 4.50
C LYS A 126 -10.15 3.21 5.58
N ASP A 127 -8.91 2.97 5.17
CA ASP A 127 -7.78 2.78 6.07
C ASP A 127 -7.39 4.09 6.74
N TRP A 128 -7.41 5.20 6.00
CA TRP A 128 -7.23 6.53 6.57
C TRP A 128 -8.25 6.80 7.68
N ASN A 129 -9.55 6.63 7.40
CA ASN A 129 -10.60 6.87 8.40
C ASN A 129 -10.45 5.96 9.63
N TRP A 130 -10.01 4.71 9.42
CA TRP A 130 -9.76 3.78 10.50
C TRP A 130 -8.61 4.24 11.38
N ILE A 131 -7.46 4.55 10.78
CA ILE A 131 -6.25 4.97 11.49
C ILE A 131 -6.48 6.32 12.17
N GLU A 132 -7.01 7.33 11.46
CA GLU A 132 -7.29 8.66 11.99
C GLU A 132 -8.26 8.58 13.19
N GLY A 133 -9.33 7.79 13.06
CA GLY A 133 -10.32 7.62 14.15
C GLY A 133 -9.72 7.02 15.43
N HIS A 134 -8.73 6.14 15.32
CA HIS A 134 -8.07 5.51 16.47
C HIS A 134 -6.87 6.33 16.96
N ALA A 135 -6.22 7.10 16.09
CA ALA A 135 -5.10 7.96 16.44
C ALA A 135 -5.49 9.14 17.34
N GLN A 136 -6.76 9.55 17.32
CA GLN A 136 -7.27 10.65 18.17
C GLN A 136 -7.11 10.40 19.69
N ALA A 137 -6.83 9.16 20.12
CA ALA A 137 -6.57 8.81 21.50
C ALA A 137 -5.11 9.09 21.93
N PHE A 138 -4.24 9.49 21.00
CA PHE A 138 -2.81 9.75 21.18
C PHE A 138 -2.50 11.22 20.88
N GLU A 139 -1.48 11.79 21.54
CA GLU A 139 -1.04 13.20 21.36
C GLU A 139 0.04 13.33 20.26
#